data_40af0970714220fbdef531d6cc0eb004
#
_entry.id   40af0970714220fbdef531d6cc0eb004
#
_cell.length_a   1.000
_cell.length_b   1.000
_cell.length_c   1.000
_cell.angle_alpha   90.00
_cell.angle_beta   90.00
_cell.angle_gamma   90.00
#
_symmetry.space_group_name_H-M   'P 1'
#
loop_
_entity.id
_entity.type
_entity.pdbx_description
1 polymer ?
#
loop_
_entity_poly.entity_id
_entity_poly.type
_entity_poly.pdbx_seq_one_letter_code
_entity_poly.pdbx_strand_id
1 'polypeptide(L)'
;MPGIEASTGSLGHGLAIAAGLAYENKKNQIYIIISDGELMEGSTWEAVLLISSLKINNINLIIDNNGLQSSTWNKDTHPSLEPLDKKFISFGWKVDKCNGHDSFEIFKKLSLRSKNKPFVLISKTIKGFPVSFMKNIPKWHYRSPNKNEYLIALKEIENYEKSIS
;
A
#
# COMPACT_ATOMS: atom_id res chain seq x y z
N MET A 1 -15.23 -9.64 4.83
CA MET A 1 -14.15 -10.61 5.11
C MET A 1 -13.76 -10.44 6.55
N PRO A 2 -13.65 -11.50 7.37
CA PRO A 2 -13.25 -11.38 8.76
C PRO A 2 -11.89 -10.68 8.88
N GLY A 3 -11.78 -9.72 9.81
CA GLY A 3 -10.56 -8.94 10.06
C GLY A 3 -10.36 -7.71 9.15
N ILE A 4 -11.35 -7.39 8.30
CA ILE A 4 -11.37 -6.16 7.52
C ILE A 4 -12.57 -5.32 7.95
N GLU A 5 -12.31 -4.21 8.63
CA GLU A 5 -13.32 -3.31 9.16
C GLU A 5 -13.88 -2.37 8.08
N ALA A 6 -13.04 -1.95 7.13
CA ALA A 6 -13.44 -1.08 6.04
C ALA A 6 -12.66 -1.40 4.76
N SER A 7 -13.33 -1.29 3.62
CA SER A 7 -12.72 -1.38 2.28
C SER A 7 -13.47 -0.43 1.35
N THR A 8 -12.75 0.44 0.65
CA THR A 8 -13.34 1.42 -0.25
C THR A 8 -12.43 1.69 -1.45
N GLY A 9 -13.04 1.91 -2.62
CA GLY A 9 -12.35 2.40 -3.82
C GLY A 9 -12.39 3.93 -3.94
N SER A 10 -12.94 4.65 -2.95
CA SER A 10 -12.92 6.10 -2.90
C SER A 10 -11.56 6.57 -2.43
N LEU A 11 -10.68 6.89 -3.39
CA LEU A 11 -9.30 7.29 -3.10
C LEU A 11 -9.25 8.51 -2.16
N GLY A 12 -8.26 8.56 -1.29
CA GLY A 12 -8.06 9.63 -0.31
C GLY A 12 -8.89 9.50 0.98
N HIS A 13 -9.78 8.51 1.10
CA HIS A 13 -10.64 8.33 2.27
C HIS A 13 -10.08 7.31 3.29
N GLY A 14 -9.37 6.30 2.80
CA GLY A 14 -8.93 5.18 3.65
C GLY A 14 -8.12 5.62 4.86
N LEU A 15 -7.14 6.50 4.66
CA LEU A 15 -6.26 6.93 5.76
C LEU A 15 -7.00 7.80 6.80
N ALA A 16 -7.96 8.63 6.37
CA ALA A 16 -8.79 9.42 7.29
C ALA A 16 -9.71 8.53 8.15
N ILE A 17 -10.31 7.49 7.54
CA ILE A 17 -11.10 6.48 8.27
C ILE A 17 -10.22 5.76 9.30
N ALA A 18 -9.03 5.30 8.88
CA ALA A 18 -8.08 4.64 9.77
C ALA A 18 -7.62 5.54 10.91
N ALA A 19 -7.44 6.86 10.66
CA ALA A 19 -7.11 7.84 11.68
C ALA A 19 -8.20 7.95 12.75
N GLY A 20 -9.47 7.99 12.35
CA GLY A 20 -10.62 7.99 13.27
C GLY A 20 -10.67 6.72 14.14
N LEU A 21 -10.52 5.55 13.53
CA LEU A 21 -10.47 4.27 14.23
C LEU A 21 -9.30 4.19 15.23
N ALA A 22 -8.12 4.67 14.82
CA ALA A 22 -6.93 4.67 15.67
C ALA A 22 -7.01 5.67 16.82
N TYR A 23 -7.65 6.81 16.60
CA TYR A 23 -7.85 7.85 17.61
C TYR A 23 -8.75 7.37 18.75
N GLU A 24 -9.87 6.72 18.40
CA GLU A 24 -10.81 6.17 19.38
C GLU A 24 -10.25 4.92 20.06
N ASN A 25 -9.60 4.04 19.33
CA ASN A 25 -9.16 2.74 19.81
C ASN A 25 -7.65 2.66 20.05
N LYS A 26 -7.15 3.41 21.03
CA LYS A 26 -5.72 3.53 21.35
C LYS A 26 -5.03 2.22 21.77
N LYS A 27 -5.80 1.20 22.18
CA LYS A 27 -5.26 -0.09 22.64
C LYS A 27 -4.91 -1.01 21.48
N ASN A 28 -5.59 -0.87 20.34
CA ASN A 28 -5.39 -1.71 19.17
C ASN A 28 -4.47 -1.03 18.15
N GLN A 29 -3.76 -1.86 17.41
CA GLN A 29 -3.00 -1.40 16.25
C GLN A 29 -3.91 -1.39 15.03
N ILE A 30 -3.95 -0.28 14.32
CA ILE A 30 -4.68 -0.14 13.06
C ILE A 30 -3.70 -0.30 11.90
N TYR A 31 -4.04 -1.18 10.98
CA TYR A 31 -3.30 -1.41 9.75
C TYR A 31 -4.14 -0.95 8.57
N ILE A 32 -3.55 -0.19 7.69
CA ILE A 32 -4.19 0.27 6.47
C ILE A 32 -3.27 0.06 5.27
N ILE A 33 -3.83 -0.41 4.18
CA ILE A 33 -3.13 -0.54 2.89
C ILE A 33 -3.74 0.45 1.92
N ILE A 34 -2.88 1.28 1.31
CA ILE A 34 -3.26 2.18 0.21
C ILE A 34 -2.31 1.98 -0.97
N SER A 35 -2.72 2.40 -2.15
CA SER A 35 -1.82 2.46 -3.30
C SER A 35 -0.98 3.74 -3.31
N ASP A 36 0.14 3.73 -4.01
CA ASP A 36 0.90 4.95 -4.27
C ASP A 36 0.11 5.95 -5.15
N GLY A 37 -0.80 5.45 -6.00
CA GLY A 37 -1.74 6.30 -6.73
C GLY A 37 -2.71 7.07 -5.82
N GLU A 38 -3.11 6.52 -4.67
CA GLU A 38 -3.94 7.21 -3.69
C GLU A 38 -3.24 8.40 -3.02
N LEU A 39 -1.91 8.41 -3.01
CA LEU A 39 -1.12 9.54 -2.52
C LEU A 39 -1.20 10.80 -3.41
N MET A 40 -1.87 10.73 -4.55
CA MET A 40 -2.17 11.91 -5.37
C MET A 40 -3.37 12.68 -4.87
N GLU A 41 -4.17 12.07 -3.99
CA GLU A 41 -5.30 12.73 -3.33
C GLU A 41 -4.81 13.63 -2.19
N GLY A 42 -5.20 14.92 -2.21
CA GLY A 42 -4.82 15.88 -1.18
C GLY A 42 -5.28 15.50 0.21
N SER A 43 -6.47 14.88 0.33
CA SER A 43 -7.03 14.41 1.59
C SER A 43 -6.16 13.34 2.28
N THR A 44 -5.40 12.55 1.53
CA THR A 44 -4.43 11.61 2.10
C THR A 44 -3.33 12.35 2.88
N TRP A 45 -2.78 13.44 2.31
CA TRP A 45 -1.75 14.25 2.97
C TRP A 45 -2.28 15.06 4.15
N GLU A 46 -3.54 15.53 4.07
CA GLU A 46 -4.23 16.13 5.21
C GLU A 46 -4.35 15.15 6.37
N ALA A 47 -4.73 13.89 6.10
CA ALA A 47 -4.77 12.83 7.10
C ALA A 47 -3.38 12.51 7.66
N VAL A 48 -2.32 12.47 6.82
CA VAL A 48 -0.93 12.27 7.27
C VAL A 48 -0.52 13.34 8.27
N LEU A 49 -0.82 14.62 7.99
CA LEU A 49 -0.54 15.74 8.87
C LEU A 49 -1.34 15.65 10.18
N LEU A 50 -2.64 15.37 10.08
CA LEU A 50 -3.53 15.26 11.23
C LEU A 50 -3.09 14.14 12.19
N ILE A 51 -2.75 12.97 11.68
CA ILE A 51 -2.25 11.83 12.45
C ILE A 51 -1.02 12.21 13.27
N SER A 52 -0.09 12.92 12.66
CA SER A 52 1.11 13.42 13.34
C SER A 52 0.79 14.46 14.40
N SER A 53 -0.07 15.42 14.07
CA SER A 53 -0.48 16.51 14.97
C SER A 53 -1.20 16.00 16.23
N LEU A 54 -2.05 14.97 16.06
CA LEU A 54 -2.78 14.32 17.15
C LEU A 54 -1.97 13.23 17.86
N LYS A 55 -0.72 12.98 17.44
CA LYS A 55 0.18 11.94 17.98
C LYS A 55 -0.46 10.54 17.98
N ILE A 56 -1.16 10.19 16.89
CA ILE A 56 -1.78 8.86 16.72
C ILE A 56 -0.67 7.87 16.36
N ASN A 57 -0.18 7.13 17.36
CA ASN A 57 1.02 6.28 17.23
C ASN A 57 0.70 4.80 16.98
N ASN A 58 -0.58 4.43 17.01
CA ASN A 58 -1.07 3.06 16.81
C ASN A 58 -1.57 2.81 15.38
N ILE A 59 -1.12 3.62 14.42
CA ILE A 59 -1.44 3.46 13.00
C ILE A 59 -0.22 2.96 12.22
N ASN A 60 -0.45 2.01 11.33
CA ASN A 60 0.55 1.38 10.48
C ASN A 60 0.05 1.45 9.02
N LEU A 61 0.59 2.39 8.27
CA LEU A 61 0.28 2.58 6.86
C LEU A 61 1.21 1.70 6.01
N ILE A 62 0.63 0.91 5.12
CA ILE A 62 1.37 0.12 4.14
C ILE A 62 1.04 0.71 2.76
N ILE A 63 2.05 1.13 2.04
CA ILE A 63 1.90 1.68 0.69
C ILE A 63 2.29 0.61 -0.33
N ASP A 64 1.34 0.17 -1.15
CA ASP A 64 1.61 -0.61 -2.36
C ASP A 64 2.26 0.32 -3.40
N ASN A 65 3.60 0.37 -3.40
CA ASN A 65 4.38 1.22 -4.28
C ASN A 65 4.76 0.46 -5.55
N ASN A 66 3.81 0.36 -6.48
CA ASN A 66 3.98 -0.29 -7.77
C ASN A 66 4.28 0.69 -8.92
N GLY A 67 4.19 2.01 -8.68
CA GLY A 67 4.46 3.05 -9.67
C GLY A 67 3.32 3.29 -10.66
N LEU A 68 2.14 2.68 -10.44
CA LEU A 68 1.01 2.73 -11.35
C LEU A 68 -0.25 3.23 -10.66
N GLN A 69 -0.99 4.08 -11.36
CA GLN A 69 -2.36 4.44 -10.98
C GLN A 69 -3.29 4.21 -12.17
N SER A 70 -4.45 3.59 -11.94
CA SER A 70 -5.39 3.33 -13.03
C SER A 70 -4.66 2.68 -14.23
N SER A 71 -4.67 3.31 -15.39
CA SER A 71 -4.01 2.84 -16.61
C SER A 71 -2.75 3.65 -16.99
N THR A 72 -2.13 4.36 -16.03
CA THR A 72 -0.97 5.23 -16.26
C THR A 72 0.16 5.00 -15.25
N TRP A 73 1.35 5.48 -15.58
CA TRP A 73 2.47 5.51 -14.66
C TRP A 73 2.43 6.79 -13.79
N ASN A 74 2.69 6.65 -12.50
CA ASN A 74 2.77 7.79 -11.57
C ASN A 74 3.80 8.83 -12.01
N LYS A 75 4.95 8.38 -12.54
CA LYS A 75 6.01 9.26 -13.03
C LYS A 75 5.58 10.17 -14.19
N ASP A 76 4.58 9.75 -14.97
CA ASP A 76 4.11 10.49 -16.14
C ASP A 76 3.03 11.52 -15.76
N THR A 77 2.32 11.29 -14.66
CA THR A 77 1.23 12.14 -14.19
C THR A 77 1.64 13.01 -13.00
N HIS A 78 2.38 12.45 -12.06
CA HIS A 78 2.78 13.11 -10.81
C HIS A 78 4.26 12.83 -10.49
N PRO A 79 5.22 13.32 -11.29
CA PRO A 79 6.65 13.05 -11.10
C PRO A 79 7.18 13.54 -9.75
N SER A 80 6.52 14.53 -9.16
CA SER A 80 6.87 15.09 -7.84
C SER A 80 6.38 14.23 -6.66
N LEU A 81 5.69 13.10 -6.89
CA LEU A 81 5.25 12.22 -5.82
C LEU A 81 6.45 11.65 -5.03
N GLU A 82 7.50 11.29 -5.71
CA GLU A 82 8.76 10.84 -5.09
C GLU A 82 9.64 12.03 -4.62
N PRO A 83 10.49 11.88 -3.63
CA PRO A 83 10.70 10.67 -2.82
C PRO A 83 9.72 10.57 -1.64
N LEU A 84 8.96 9.49 -1.56
CA LEU A 84 7.92 9.30 -0.54
C LEU A 84 8.48 9.26 0.88
N ASP A 85 9.60 8.58 1.10
CA ASP A 85 10.23 8.45 2.42
C ASP A 85 10.53 9.80 3.05
N LYS A 86 11.13 10.72 2.29
CA LYS A 86 11.45 12.06 2.78
C LYS A 86 10.20 12.87 3.15
N LYS A 87 9.12 12.72 2.37
CA LYS A 87 7.85 13.38 2.66
C LYS A 87 7.26 12.90 3.99
N PHE A 88 7.12 11.60 4.18
CA PHE A 88 6.60 11.05 5.43
C PHE A 88 7.50 11.39 6.63
N ILE A 89 8.83 11.36 6.47
CA ILE A 89 9.77 11.79 7.51
C ILE A 89 9.54 13.25 7.89
N SER A 90 9.33 14.14 6.92
CA SER A 90 9.08 15.57 7.19
C SER A 90 7.77 15.81 7.94
N PHE A 91 6.77 14.94 7.78
CA PHE A 91 5.55 14.94 8.58
C PHE A 91 5.70 14.25 9.95
N GLY A 92 6.90 13.76 10.30
CA GLY A 92 7.17 13.16 11.62
C GLY A 92 6.89 11.66 11.72
N TRP A 93 6.59 10.98 10.62
CA TRP A 93 6.37 9.54 10.57
C TRP A 93 7.68 8.75 10.66
N LYS A 94 7.61 7.56 11.24
CA LYS A 94 8.67 6.55 11.08
C LYS A 94 8.45 5.83 9.77
N VAL A 95 9.49 5.75 8.95
CA VAL A 95 9.44 5.15 7.61
C VAL A 95 10.35 3.92 7.55
N ASP A 96 9.89 2.89 6.88
CA ASP A 96 10.73 1.77 6.44
C ASP A 96 10.33 1.34 5.02
N LYS A 97 11.16 0.53 4.38
CA LYS A 97 10.95 0.02 3.01
C LYS A 97 11.14 -1.49 3.01
N CYS A 98 10.42 -2.20 2.12
CA CYS A 98 10.57 -3.64 1.92
C CYS A 98 10.25 -4.07 0.49
N ASN A 99 10.63 -5.30 0.17
CA ASN A 99 10.07 -6.01 -0.97
C ASN A 99 8.62 -6.41 -0.63
N GLY A 100 7.64 -5.83 -1.32
CA GLY A 100 6.22 -6.10 -1.09
C GLY A 100 5.74 -7.49 -1.54
N HIS A 101 6.61 -8.29 -2.17
CA HIS A 101 6.34 -9.69 -2.51
C HIS A 101 6.99 -10.68 -1.52
N ASP A 102 7.66 -10.18 -0.48
CA ASP A 102 8.23 -10.98 0.60
C ASP A 102 7.42 -10.80 1.89
N SER A 103 6.54 -11.76 2.15
CA SER A 103 5.65 -11.75 3.33
C SER A 103 6.43 -11.78 4.64
N PHE A 104 7.59 -12.45 4.68
CA PHE A 104 8.43 -12.50 5.87
C PHE A 104 9.09 -11.14 6.14
N GLU A 105 9.58 -10.48 5.10
CA GLU A 105 10.15 -9.13 5.24
C GLU A 105 9.08 -8.12 5.71
N ILE A 106 7.88 -8.16 5.11
CA ILE A 106 6.74 -7.32 5.54
C ILE A 106 6.44 -7.55 7.03
N PHE A 107 6.26 -8.81 7.43
CA PHE A 107 5.98 -9.17 8.83
C PHE A 107 7.08 -8.67 9.77
N LYS A 108 8.34 -8.89 9.43
CA LYS A 108 9.50 -8.45 10.22
C LYS A 108 9.49 -6.92 10.39
N LYS A 109 9.28 -6.16 9.31
CA LYS A 109 9.23 -4.70 9.35
C LYS A 109 8.07 -4.16 10.19
N LEU A 110 6.89 -4.74 10.04
CA LEU A 110 5.71 -4.38 10.84
C LEU A 110 5.90 -4.72 12.33
N SER A 111 6.61 -5.81 12.65
CA SER A 111 6.93 -6.18 14.02
C SER A 111 7.91 -5.21 14.68
N LEU A 112 8.80 -4.58 13.90
CA LEU A 112 9.79 -3.60 14.36
C LEU A 112 9.31 -2.14 14.28
N ARG A 113 7.99 -1.93 14.01
CA ARG A 113 7.37 -0.61 13.91
C ARG A 113 7.63 0.27 15.13
N SER A 114 7.55 1.57 14.94
CA SER A 114 7.64 2.53 16.04
C SER A 114 6.47 2.40 17.02
N LYS A 115 6.74 2.54 18.32
CA LYS A 115 5.70 2.66 19.35
C LYS A 115 5.33 4.11 19.66
N ASN A 116 6.16 5.07 19.23
CA ASN A 116 6.04 6.48 19.63
C ASN A 116 5.73 7.41 18.46
N LYS A 117 5.62 6.88 17.26
CA LYS A 117 5.31 7.65 16.04
C LYS A 117 4.42 6.82 15.13
N PRO A 118 3.57 7.44 14.33
CA PRO A 118 2.89 6.74 13.25
C PRO A 118 3.94 6.08 12.32
N PHE A 119 3.61 4.92 11.79
CA PHE A 119 4.54 4.13 10.99
C PHE A 119 4.02 3.98 9.56
N VAL A 120 4.92 4.13 8.60
CA VAL A 120 4.66 3.82 7.18
C VAL A 120 5.70 2.84 6.65
N LEU A 121 5.19 1.79 6.00
CA LEU A 121 5.98 0.81 5.27
C LEU A 121 5.75 1.00 3.76
N ILE A 122 6.78 1.43 3.05
CA ILE A 122 6.74 1.57 1.60
C ILE A 122 7.12 0.21 1.00
N SER A 123 6.11 -0.52 0.54
CA SER A 123 6.25 -1.87 -0.01
C SER A 123 6.44 -1.80 -1.52
N LYS A 124 7.65 -2.05 -2.00
CA LYS A 124 7.92 -2.07 -3.43
C LYS A 124 7.33 -3.33 -4.06
N THR A 125 6.40 -3.15 -4.98
CA THR A 125 5.70 -4.23 -5.65
C THR A 125 5.78 -4.10 -7.17
N ILE A 126 5.35 -5.15 -7.85
CA ILE A 126 5.18 -5.21 -9.30
C ILE A 126 3.71 -5.49 -9.57
N LYS A 127 2.98 -4.52 -10.12
CA LYS A 127 1.58 -4.74 -10.50
C LYS A 127 1.46 -5.92 -11.47
N GLY A 128 0.53 -6.84 -11.18
CA GLY A 128 0.30 -8.05 -11.99
C GLY A 128 1.23 -9.23 -11.69
N PHE A 129 2.14 -9.10 -10.71
CA PHE A 129 2.98 -10.23 -10.26
C PHE A 129 2.11 -11.37 -9.68
N PRO A 130 2.44 -12.66 -9.92
CA PRO A 130 3.59 -13.19 -10.66
C PRO A 130 3.34 -13.38 -12.16
N VAL A 131 2.17 -13.00 -12.69
CA VAL A 131 1.73 -13.28 -14.05
C VAL A 131 2.54 -12.48 -15.08
N SER A 132 3.31 -13.18 -15.92
CA SER A 132 4.31 -12.59 -16.82
C SER A 132 3.76 -11.52 -17.76
N PHE A 133 2.63 -11.79 -18.41
CA PHE A 133 2.01 -10.87 -19.37
C PHE A 133 1.22 -9.72 -18.71
N MET A 134 1.05 -9.74 -17.38
CA MET A 134 0.40 -8.66 -16.62
C MET A 134 1.40 -7.72 -15.96
N LYS A 135 2.64 -8.16 -15.71
CA LYS A 135 3.65 -7.40 -14.96
C LYS A 135 3.88 -6.02 -15.55
N ASN A 136 3.62 -4.98 -14.74
CA ASN A 136 3.85 -3.57 -15.09
C ASN A 136 3.10 -3.10 -16.35
N ILE A 137 1.98 -3.74 -16.69
CA ILE A 137 1.17 -3.35 -17.85
C ILE A 137 -0.12 -2.68 -17.37
N PRO A 138 -0.23 -1.33 -17.50
CA PRO A 138 -1.32 -0.55 -16.93
C PRO A 138 -2.72 -0.99 -17.37
N LYS A 139 -2.90 -1.46 -18.60
CA LYS A 139 -4.20 -1.88 -19.15
C LYS A 139 -4.90 -2.95 -18.32
N TRP A 140 -4.15 -3.76 -17.54
CA TRP A 140 -4.71 -4.80 -16.69
C TRP A 140 -5.44 -4.27 -15.44
N HIS A 141 -5.43 -2.97 -15.24
CA HIS A 141 -6.25 -2.38 -14.18
C HIS A 141 -7.76 -2.53 -14.44
N TYR A 142 -8.16 -2.46 -15.72
CA TYR A 142 -9.57 -2.53 -16.11
C TYR A 142 -9.93 -3.74 -16.98
N ARG A 143 -8.92 -4.45 -17.49
CA ARG A 143 -9.14 -5.58 -18.38
C ARG A 143 -9.16 -6.90 -17.61
N SER A 144 -10.14 -7.75 -17.92
CA SER A 144 -10.14 -9.16 -17.50
C SER A 144 -9.41 -10.04 -18.54
N PRO A 145 -8.75 -11.13 -18.12
CA PRO A 145 -8.14 -12.09 -19.03
C PRO A 145 -9.20 -12.85 -19.84
N ASN A 146 -8.90 -13.19 -21.09
CA ASN A 146 -9.67 -14.16 -21.85
C ASN A 146 -9.36 -15.59 -21.33
N LYS A 147 -10.07 -16.61 -21.88
CA LYS A 147 -9.94 -18.00 -21.41
C LYS A 147 -8.50 -18.54 -21.46
N ASN A 148 -7.77 -18.25 -22.53
CA ASN A 148 -6.38 -18.72 -22.69
C ASN A 148 -5.44 -17.98 -21.73
N GLU A 149 -5.55 -16.67 -21.65
CA GLU A 149 -4.80 -15.83 -20.70
C GLU A 149 -5.04 -16.26 -19.25
N TYR A 150 -6.30 -16.60 -18.91
CA TYR A 150 -6.66 -17.09 -17.58
C TYR A 150 -5.94 -18.42 -17.23
N LEU A 151 -5.92 -19.38 -18.16
CA LEU A 151 -5.25 -20.66 -17.94
C LEU A 151 -3.72 -20.49 -17.77
N ILE A 152 -3.11 -19.58 -18.55
CA ILE A 152 -1.69 -19.26 -18.41
C ILE A 152 -1.43 -18.62 -17.06
N ALA A 153 -2.26 -17.64 -16.66
CA ALA A 153 -2.13 -16.95 -15.37
C ALA A 153 -2.21 -17.92 -14.19
N LEU A 154 -3.19 -18.85 -14.19
CA LEU A 154 -3.31 -19.87 -13.15
C LEU A 154 -2.05 -20.72 -13.03
N LYS A 155 -1.52 -21.21 -14.17
CA LYS A 155 -0.31 -22.03 -14.17
C LYS A 155 0.90 -21.28 -13.63
N GLU A 156 1.05 -19.99 -13.96
CA GLU A 156 2.15 -19.16 -13.46
C GLU A 156 2.01 -18.90 -11.94
N ILE A 157 0.80 -18.68 -11.44
CA ILE A 157 0.52 -18.52 -10.00
C ILE A 157 0.84 -19.82 -9.25
N GLU A 158 0.36 -20.99 -9.72
CA GLU A 158 0.64 -22.29 -9.11
C GLU A 158 2.14 -22.59 -9.05
N ASN A 159 2.88 -22.27 -10.14
CA ASN A 159 4.33 -22.43 -10.17
C ASN A 159 5.03 -21.53 -9.15
N TYR A 160 4.57 -20.30 -9.03
CA TYR A 160 5.11 -19.37 -8.04
C TYR A 160 4.85 -19.86 -6.60
N GLU A 161 3.64 -20.29 -6.28
CA GLU A 161 3.30 -20.83 -4.96
C GLU A 161 4.19 -22.01 -4.58
N LYS A 162 4.44 -22.96 -5.52
CA LYS A 162 5.36 -24.07 -5.30
C LYS A 162 6.81 -23.65 -5.09
N SER A 163 7.21 -22.48 -5.59
CA SER A 163 8.60 -21.98 -5.46
C SER A 163 8.88 -21.32 -4.11
N ILE A 164 7.82 -20.93 -3.37
CA ILE A 164 7.93 -20.23 -2.08
C ILE A 164 7.48 -21.11 -0.89
N SER A 165 6.98 -22.32 -1.16
CA SER A 165 6.63 -23.36 -0.18
C SER A 165 7.86 -24.16 0.21
#